data_8c1fd2999146798878ff00c4256b861f
#
_entry.id   8c1fd2999146798878ff00c4256b861f
#
_cell.length_a   1.000
_cell.length_b   1.000
_cell.length_c   1.000
_cell.angle_alpha   90.00
_cell.angle_beta   90.00
_cell.angle_gamma   90.00
#
_symmetry.space_group_name_H-M   'P 1'
#
loop_
_entity.id
_entity.type
_entity.pdbx_description
1 polymer ?
#
loop_
_entity_poly.entity_id
_entity_poly.type
_entity_poly.pdbx_seq_one_letter_code
_entity_poly.pdbx_strand_id
1 'polypeptide(L)'
;MLEIAKSKSEKIDWKIGSAENIPAENESIENVIATLTIHHWTDLNKAMKEIYRILKPKGKLIIFTSTPNQMENYWLNNYFPKMMEKSIQQMPSIQKIETELVNTGFQITETEKYFVTYQLQDFFLYSGKERPEIYLQEKFRKGISSFASLSNKDEVLKGVEMLRQDLTNGNFNKIKNKFEENCGDYIFILAKKDIA
;
A
#
# COMPACT_ATOMS: atom_id res chain seq x y z
N MET A 1 5.43 -3.60 -17.14
CA MET A 1 5.16 -4.39 -15.90
C MET A 1 4.64 -5.79 -16.21
N LEU A 2 3.60 -5.95 -17.03
CA LEU A 2 2.98 -7.28 -17.32
C LEU A 2 3.96 -8.27 -17.94
N GLU A 3 4.82 -7.87 -18.88
CA GLU A 3 5.83 -8.75 -19.47
C GLU A 3 6.83 -9.28 -18.45
N ILE A 4 7.27 -8.41 -17.52
CA ILE A 4 8.14 -8.82 -16.41
C ILE A 4 7.42 -9.77 -15.46
N ALA A 5 6.13 -9.56 -15.21
CA ALA A 5 5.33 -10.46 -14.39
C ALA A 5 5.17 -11.84 -15.07
N LYS A 6 4.86 -11.87 -16.35
CA LYS A 6 4.77 -13.11 -17.16
C LYS A 6 6.07 -13.92 -17.15
N SER A 7 7.23 -13.26 -17.18
CA SER A 7 8.51 -13.96 -17.13
C SER A 7 8.82 -14.62 -15.78
N LYS A 8 8.08 -14.25 -14.71
CA LYS A 8 8.29 -14.82 -13.36
C LYS A 8 7.50 -16.11 -13.10
N SER A 9 6.39 -16.32 -13.81
CA SER A 9 5.57 -17.52 -13.61
C SER A 9 4.67 -17.78 -14.82
N GLU A 10 4.78 -18.98 -15.39
CA GLU A 10 3.89 -19.50 -16.43
C GLU A 10 2.57 -20.09 -15.85
N LYS A 11 2.52 -20.27 -14.52
CA LYS A 11 1.34 -20.84 -13.84
C LYS A 11 0.23 -19.82 -13.59
N ILE A 12 0.48 -18.53 -13.85
CA ILE A 12 -0.46 -17.44 -13.58
C ILE A 12 -1.07 -16.96 -14.89
N ASP A 13 -2.39 -16.91 -14.94
CA ASP A 13 -3.13 -16.29 -16.06
C ASP A 13 -3.13 -14.76 -15.87
N TRP A 14 -2.21 -14.10 -16.57
CA TRP A 14 -2.02 -12.66 -16.49
C TRP A 14 -2.98 -11.93 -17.43
N LYS A 15 -3.86 -11.08 -16.87
CA LYS A 15 -4.82 -10.25 -17.60
C LYS A 15 -4.58 -8.76 -17.38
N ILE A 16 -4.90 -7.97 -18.40
CA ILE A 16 -4.96 -6.51 -18.30
C ILE A 16 -6.40 -6.13 -17.95
N GLY A 17 -6.57 -5.28 -16.95
CA GLY A 17 -7.87 -4.75 -16.52
C GLY A 17 -7.68 -3.62 -15.52
N SER A 18 -8.76 -2.91 -15.21
CA SER A 18 -8.82 -2.00 -14.06
C SER A 18 -9.67 -2.61 -12.96
N ALA A 19 -9.54 -2.11 -11.74
CA ALA A 19 -10.38 -2.56 -10.64
C ALA A 19 -11.87 -2.26 -10.88
N GLU A 20 -12.16 -1.22 -11.66
CA GLU A 20 -13.52 -0.79 -12.04
C GLU A 20 -14.11 -1.56 -13.25
N ASN A 21 -13.30 -2.43 -13.89
CA ASN A 21 -13.71 -3.27 -15.02
C ASN A 21 -12.80 -4.49 -15.10
N ILE A 22 -13.10 -5.49 -14.29
CA ILE A 22 -12.29 -6.71 -14.16
C ILE A 22 -12.69 -7.71 -15.24
N PRO A 23 -11.74 -8.23 -16.06
CA PRO A 23 -12.02 -9.18 -17.14
C PRO A 23 -12.26 -10.61 -16.59
N ALA A 24 -13.29 -10.76 -15.79
CA ALA A 24 -13.76 -12.02 -15.23
C ALA A 24 -15.29 -12.08 -15.26
N GLU A 25 -15.85 -13.28 -15.38
CA GLU A 25 -17.29 -13.51 -15.38
C GLU A 25 -17.87 -13.30 -13.95
N ASN A 26 -19.18 -13.13 -13.88
CA ASN A 26 -19.89 -13.06 -12.62
C ASN A 26 -19.65 -14.34 -11.82
N GLU A 27 -19.44 -14.21 -10.53
CA GLU A 27 -19.34 -15.35 -9.59
C GLU A 27 -18.37 -16.45 -10.02
N SER A 28 -17.26 -16.05 -10.67
CA SER A 28 -16.23 -16.97 -11.17
C SER A 28 -15.03 -17.13 -10.25
N ILE A 29 -14.80 -16.19 -9.33
CA ILE A 29 -13.60 -16.10 -8.49
C ILE A 29 -13.94 -16.46 -7.05
N GLU A 30 -13.13 -17.29 -6.42
CA GLU A 30 -13.32 -17.68 -5.01
C GLU A 30 -12.82 -16.63 -4.02
N ASN A 31 -11.65 -16.07 -4.29
CA ASN A 31 -11.04 -15.06 -3.43
C ASN A 31 -10.32 -14.01 -4.25
N VAL A 32 -10.34 -12.76 -3.79
CA VAL A 32 -9.61 -11.64 -4.38
C VAL A 32 -8.66 -11.06 -3.35
N ILE A 33 -7.43 -10.77 -3.77
CA ILE A 33 -6.44 -10.07 -2.97
C ILE A 33 -6.05 -8.78 -3.69
N ALA A 34 -6.21 -7.65 -3.00
CA ALA A 34 -5.80 -6.33 -3.47
C ALA A 34 -4.63 -5.84 -2.61
N THR A 35 -3.40 -5.94 -3.15
CA THR A 35 -2.19 -5.61 -2.42
C THR A 35 -1.61 -4.29 -2.90
N LEU A 36 -1.56 -3.27 -2.02
CA LEU A 36 -0.97 -1.96 -2.25
C LEU A 36 -1.42 -1.31 -3.57
N THR A 37 -2.69 -1.45 -3.91
CA THR A 37 -3.25 -0.99 -5.19
C THR A 37 -4.45 -0.05 -5.05
N ILE A 38 -5.14 -0.06 -3.90
CA ILE A 38 -6.40 0.66 -3.69
C ILE A 38 -6.28 2.19 -3.94
N HIS A 39 -5.11 2.77 -3.72
CA HIS A 39 -4.83 4.18 -3.96
C HIS A 39 -4.68 4.55 -5.45
N HIS A 40 -4.67 3.55 -6.33
CA HIS A 40 -4.68 3.74 -7.78
C HIS A 40 -6.09 3.61 -8.37
N TRP A 41 -7.10 3.21 -7.59
CA TRP A 41 -8.46 3.07 -8.09
C TRP A 41 -9.11 4.45 -8.24
N THR A 42 -9.64 4.72 -9.41
CA THR A 42 -10.24 6.01 -9.73
C THR A 42 -11.61 6.18 -9.11
N ASP A 43 -12.34 5.08 -8.97
CA ASP A 43 -13.67 5.00 -8.35
C ASP A 43 -13.74 3.78 -7.42
N LEU A 44 -13.58 4.04 -6.13
CA LEU A 44 -13.55 2.99 -5.10
C LEU A 44 -14.88 2.21 -5.04
N ASN A 45 -16.03 2.89 -5.18
CA ASN A 45 -17.35 2.25 -5.18
C ASN A 45 -17.51 1.31 -6.36
N LYS A 46 -17.15 1.78 -7.56
CA LYS A 46 -17.23 0.97 -8.78
C LYS A 46 -16.31 -0.25 -8.71
N ALA A 47 -15.08 -0.06 -8.20
CA ALA A 47 -14.13 -1.16 -8.01
C ALA A 47 -14.66 -2.20 -7.02
N MET A 48 -15.23 -1.77 -5.88
CA MET A 48 -15.82 -2.70 -4.92
C MET A 48 -16.99 -3.48 -5.51
N LYS A 49 -17.87 -2.83 -6.33
CA LYS A 49 -18.96 -3.49 -7.05
C LYS A 49 -18.46 -4.52 -8.05
N GLU A 50 -17.40 -4.22 -8.79
CA GLU A 50 -16.79 -5.16 -9.72
C GLU A 50 -16.20 -6.37 -9.00
N ILE A 51 -15.48 -6.16 -7.90
CA ILE A 51 -14.96 -7.26 -7.08
C ILE A 51 -16.10 -8.11 -6.52
N TYR A 52 -17.17 -7.45 -6.04
CA TYR A 52 -18.36 -8.17 -5.55
C TYR A 52 -19.03 -9.00 -6.66
N ARG A 53 -19.15 -8.44 -7.88
CA ARG A 53 -19.72 -9.12 -9.05
C ARG A 53 -18.99 -10.41 -9.38
N ILE A 54 -17.64 -10.38 -9.41
CA ILE A 54 -16.84 -11.54 -9.82
C ILE A 54 -16.67 -12.59 -8.74
N LEU A 55 -16.83 -12.23 -7.45
CA LEU A 55 -16.71 -13.16 -6.35
C LEU A 55 -17.92 -14.11 -6.31
N LYS A 56 -17.65 -15.40 -6.11
CA LYS A 56 -18.65 -16.41 -5.80
C LYS A 56 -19.37 -16.06 -4.48
N PRO A 57 -20.58 -16.59 -4.23
CA PRO A 57 -21.19 -16.54 -2.91
C PRO A 57 -20.22 -17.07 -1.83
N LYS A 58 -20.11 -16.37 -0.72
CA LYS A 58 -19.12 -16.61 0.37
C LYS A 58 -17.68 -16.33 0.00
N GLY A 59 -17.39 -15.85 -1.19
CA GLY A 59 -16.04 -15.46 -1.62
C GLY A 59 -15.49 -14.35 -0.74
N LYS A 60 -14.16 -14.28 -0.64
CA LYS A 60 -13.46 -13.34 0.26
C LYS A 60 -12.70 -12.30 -0.54
N LEU A 61 -12.70 -11.08 -0.02
CA LEU A 61 -11.81 -10.00 -0.43
C LEU A 61 -10.82 -9.72 0.69
N ILE A 62 -9.55 -9.70 0.37
CA ILE A 62 -8.47 -9.29 1.27
C ILE A 62 -7.83 -8.04 0.68
N ILE A 63 -7.86 -6.95 1.43
CA ILE A 63 -7.18 -5.70 1.07
C ILE A 63 -5.96 -5.55 1.97
N PHE A 64 -4.79 -5.40 1.37
CA PHE A 64 -3.56 -5.01 2.07
C PHE A 64 -3.19 -3.59 1.64
N THR A 65 -3.23 -2.64 2.56
CA THR A 65 -3.00 -1.22 2.28
C THR A 65 -2.41 -0.49 3.49
N SER A 66 -2.08 0.79 3.32
CA SER A 66 -1.82 1.72 4.42
C SER A 66 -2.91 2.79 4.43
N THR A 67 -3.09 3.45 5.55
CA THR A 67 -4.04 4.55 5.74
C THR A 67 -3.29 5.88 5.91
N PRO A 68 -3.95 7.04 5.69
CA PRO A 68 -3.34 8.35 5.96
C PRO A 68 -2.70 8.43 7.35
N ASN A 69 -3.43 8.00 8.39
CA ASN A 69 -2.94 8.02 9.77
C ASN A 69 -1.65 7.20 9.97
N GLN A 70 -1.57 6.00 9.38
CA GLN A 70 -0.35 5.18 9.43
C GLN A 70 0.81 5.87 8.73
N MET A 71 0.54 6.52 7.58
CA MET A 71 1.56 7.20 6.79
C MET A 71 2.06 8.49 7.44
N GLU A 72 1.21 9.23 8.14
CA GLU A 72 1.58 10.41 8.93
C GLU A 72 2.56 10.06 10.06
N ASN A 73 2.44 8.85 10.60
CA ASN A 73 3.29 8.34 11.67
C ASN A 73 4.56 7.61 11.18
N TYR A 74 4.98 7.91 9.96
CA TYR A 74 6.21 7.33 9.41
C TYR A 74 7.35 8.36 9.32
N TRP A 75 8.51 8.03 9.87
CA TRP A 75 9.66 8.93 9.97
C TRP A 75 10.17 9.47 8.62
N LEU A 76 9.81 8.87 7.47
CA LEU A 76 10.09 9.44 6.14
C LEU A 76 9.51 10.84 5.97
N ASN A 77 8.45 11.21 6.69
CA ASN A 77 7.90 12.57 6.68
C ASN A 77 8.94 13.63 7.10
N ASN A 78 9.91 13.27 7.94
CA ASN A 78 10.98 14.18 8.35
C ASN A 78 11.94 14.50 7.20
N TYR A 79 12.17 13.56 6.29
CA TYR A 79 13.18 13.68 5.24
C TYR A 79 12.58 14.00 3.87
N PHE A 80 11.36 13.58 3.60
CA PHE A 80 10.69 13.72 2.31
C PHE A 80 9.23 14.21 2.48
N PRO A 81 9.01 15.38 3.15
CA PRO A 81 7.67 15.81 3.56
C PRO A 81 6.71 16.02 2.40
N LYS A 82 7.14 16.63 1.28
CA LYS A 82 6.27 16.89 0.12
C LYS A 82 5.90 15.61 -0.64
N MET A 83 6.84 14.67 -0.74
CA MET A 83 6.57 13.36 -1.33
C MET A 83 5.57 12.61 -0.46
N MET A 84 5.77 12.60 0.86
CA MET A 84 4.88 11.92 1.80
C MET A 84 3.49 12.55 1.82
N GLU A 85 3.39 13.88 1.83
CA GLU A 85 2.12 14.60 1.73
C GLU A 85 1.30 14.14 0.51
N LYS A 86 1.91 14.13 -0.69
CA LYS A 86 1.27 13.65 -1.91
C LYS A 86 0.88 12.17 -1.83
N SER A 87 1.75 11.35 -1.24
CA SER A 87 1.47 9.93 -1.05
C SER A 87 0.28 9.71 -0.11
N ILE A 88 0.20 10.47 0.98
CA ILE A 88 -0.89 10.41 1.96
C ILE A 88 -2.22 10.85 1.32
N GLN A 89 -2.20 11.93 0.51
CA GLN A 89 -3.40 12.45 -0.16
C GLN A 89 -4.04 11.44 -1.13
N GLN A 90 -3.28 10.49 -1.67
CA GLN A 90 -3.81 9.45 -2.55
C GLN A 90 -4.51 8.32 -1.79
N MET A 91 -4.25 8.19 -0.49
CA MET A 91 -4.77 7.06 0.28
C MET A 91 -6.20 7.30 0.73
N PRO A 92 -7.12 6.36 0.52
CA PRO A 92 -8.43 6.42 1.16
C PRO A 92 -8.30 6.20 2.68
N SER A 93 -9.11 6.91 3.47
CA SER A 93 -9.21 6.63 4.90
C SER A 93 -9.81 5.26 5.16
N ILE A 94 -9.53 4.68 6.34
CA ILE A 94 -10.11 3.40 6.73
C ILE A 94 -11.65 3.45 6.70
N GLN A 95 -12.24 4.54 7.20
CA GLN A 95 -13.69 4.74 7.23
C GLN A 95 -14.29 4.75 5.83
N LYS A 96 -13.59 5.35 4.84
CA LYS A 96 -14.04 5.35 3.45
C LYS A 96 -14.04 3.94 2.87
N ILE A 97 -12.98 3.16 3.12
CA ILE A 97 -12.89 1.77 2.64
C ILE A 97 -14.01 0.93 3.26
N GLU A 98 -14.19 1.00 4.57
CA GLU A 98 -15.23 0.26 5.31
C GLU A 98 -16.63 0.63 4.84
N THR A 99 -16.90 1.93 4.65
CA THR A 99 -18.19 2.42 4.13
C THR A 99 -18.49 1.85 2.74
N GLU A 100 -17.51 1.86 1.83
CA GLU A 100 -17.72 1.33 0.48
C GLU A 100 -17.87 -0.19 0.46
N LEU A 101 -17.17 -0.92 1.32
CA LEU A 101 -17.36 -2.35 1.49
C LEU A 101 -18.79 -2.66 1.94
N VAL A 102 -19.28 -2.02 3.00
CA VAL A 102 -20.64 -2.23 3.53
C VAL A 102 -21.72 -1.83 2.52
N ASN A 103 -21.57 -0.67 1.85
CA ASN A 103 -22.50 -0.21 0.83
C ASN A 103 -22.59 -1.14 -0.38
N THR A 104 -21.55 -1.92 -0.64
CA THR A 104 -21.50 -2.90 -1.72
C THR A 104 -22.10 -4.25 -1.33
N GLY A 105 -22.33 -4.50 -0.04
CA GLY A 105 -22.86 -5.75 0.49
C GLY A 105 -21.80 -6.70 1.06
N PHE A 106 -20.56 -6.24 1.23
CA PHE A 106 -19.55 -7.01 1.95
C PHE A 106 -19.78 -6.95 3.46
N GLN A 107 -19.55 -8.08 4.12
CA GLN A 107 -19.38 -8.15 5.56
C GLN A 107 -17.89 -8.08 5.89
N ILE A 108 -17.46 -7.07 6.62
CA ILE A 108 -16.09 -7.00 7.15
C ILE A 108 -15.98 -8.00 8.29
N THR A 109 -15.07 -8.96 8.16
CA THR A 109 -14.91 -10.05 9.13
C THR A 109 -13.74 -9.82 10.08
N GLU A 110 -12.70 -9.12 9.60
CA GLU A 110 -11.48 -8.89 10.37
C GLU A 110 -10.71 -7.69 9.83
N THR A 111 -10.01 -7.00 10.73
CA THR A 111 -8.98 -6.02 10.40
C THR A 111 -7.75 -6.31 11.24
N GLU A 112 -6.57 -6.41 10.60
CA GLU A 112 -5.33 -6.74 11.27
C GLU A 112 -4.23 -5.73 10.92
N LYS A 113 -3.56 -5.18 11.93
CA LYS A 113 -2.40 -4.31 11.76
C LYS A 113 -1.19 -5.13 11.37
N TYR A 114 -0.45 -4.67 10.37
CA TYR A 114 0.82 -5.25 9.99
C TYR A 114 1.96 -4.29 10.35
N PHE A 115 2.98 -4.83 11.01
CA PHE A 115 4.20 -4.11 11.36
C PHE A 115 5.34 -4.61 10.49
N VAL A 116 6.01 -3.68 9.79
CA VAL A 116 7.19 -4.00 8.99
C VAL A 116 8.32 -4.46 9.91
N THR A 117 8.91 -5.57 9.56
CA THR A 117 10.07 -6.12 10.28
C THR A 117 11.36 -5.95 9.47
N TYR A 118 12.50 -6.08 10.12
CA TYR A 118 13.81 -6.08 9.49
C TYR A 118 13.96 -7.15 8.40
N GLN A 119 13.21 -8.25 8.51
CA GLN A 119 13.28 -9.39 7.58
C GLN A 119 12.50 -9.19 6.27
N LEU A 120 11.73 -8.11 6.16
CA LEU A 120 10.96 -7.84 4.94
C LEU A 120 11.88 -7.68 3.73
N GLN A 121 11.63 -8.48 2.68
CA GLN A 121 12.44 -8.49 1.46
C GLN A 121 11.84 -7.67 0.31
N ASP A 122 10.53 -7.45 0.32
CA ASP A 122 9.85 -6.67 -0.72
C ASP A 122 10.20 -5.18 -0.64
N PHE A 123 10.16 -4.51 -1.79
CA PHE A 123 10.50 -3.09 -1.92
C PHE A 123 9.26 -2.23 -2.15
N PHE A 124 8.62 -1.82 -1.07
CA PHE A 124 7.57 -0.82 -1.07
C PHE A 124 7.88 0.29 -0.04
N LEU A 125 7.00 1.29 0.10
CA LEU A 125 7.35 2.55 0.75
C LEU A 125 7.99 2.38 2.15
N TYR A 126 7.50 1.43 2.98
CA TYR A 126 7.99 1.23 4.35
C TYR A 126 9.05 0.13 4.50
N SER A 127 9.53 -0.46 3.42
CA SER A 127 10.50 -1.56 3.48
C SER A 127 11.79 -1.19 4.19
N GLY A 128 12.13 0.09 4.23
CA GLY A 128 13.28 0.62 4.94
C GLY A 128 12.98 1.12 6.35
N LYS A 129 11.78 0.88 6.92
CA LYS A 129 11.45 1.37 8.26
C LYS A 129 12.48 0.99 9.31
N GLU A 130 12.89 -0.26 9.32
CA GLU A 130 13.91 -0.80 10.23
C GLU A 130 15.33 -0.85 9.62
N ARG A 131 15.47 -0.41 8.36
CA ARG A 131 16.73 -0.38 7.60
C ARG A 131 16.86 0.95 6.87
N PRO A 132 16.96 2.08 7.58
CA PRO A 132 16.90 3.42 6.97
C PRO A 132 17.99 3.66 5.92
N GLU A 133 19.13 2.99 6.02
CA GLU A 133 20.26 3.09 5.08
C GLU A 133 19.91 2.68 3.65
N ILE A 134 18.88 1.85 3.44
CA ILE A 134 18.47 1.46 2.08
C ILE A 134 17.90 2.63 1.27
N TYR A 135 17.31 3.63 1.94
CA TYR A 135 16.83 4.85 1.25
C TYR A 135 17.96 5.76 0.76
N LEU A 136 19.19 5.57 1.21
CA LEU A 136 20.36 6.25 0.66
C LEU A 136 20.72 5.75 -0.76
N GLN A 137 20.24 4.55 -1.12
CA GLN A 137 20.52 3.92 -2.40
C GLN A 137 19.50 4.35 -3.46
N GLU A 138 19.95 4.95 -4.55
CA GLU A 138 19.09 5.39 -5.65
C GLU A 138 18.32 4.22 -6.29
N LYS A 139 18.99 3.08 -6.46
CA LYS A 139 18.37 1.86 -7.03
C LYS A 139 17.16 1.43 -6.22
N PHE A 140 17.23 1.52 -4.90
CA PHE A 140 16.12 1.19 -4.01
C PHE A 140 14.96 2.18 -4.18
N ARG A 141 15.24 3.49 -4.12
CA ARG A 141 14.21 4.53 -4.29
C ARG A 141 13.50 4.45 -5.63
N LYS A 142 14.20 4.13 -6.72
CA LYS A 142 13.60 3.94 -8.06
C LYS A 142 12.55 2.82 -8.12
N GLY A 143 12.65 1.84 -7.24
CA GLY A 143 11.67 0.75 -7.14
C GLY A 143 10.39 1.12 -6.37
N ILE A 144 10.34 2.28 -5.72
CA ILE A 144 9.20 2.74 -4.90
C ILE A 144 8.44 3.80 -5.67
N SER A 145 7.14 3.56 -5.91
CA SER A 145 6.28 4.45 -6.73
C SER A 145 6.23 5.89 -6.21
N SER A 146 6.19 6.10 -4.89
CA SER A 146 6.19 7.44 -4.29
C SER A 146 7.47 8.22 -4.65
N PHE A 147 8.62 7.61 -4.57
CA PHE A 147 9.88 8.24 -5.01
C PHE A 147 9.93 8.45 -6.52
N ALA A 148 9.47 7.48 -7.30
CA ALA A 148 9.54 7.53 -8.75
C ALA A 148 8.58 8.56 -9.38
N SER A 149 7.39 8.77 -8.77
CA SER A 149 6.30 9.54 -9.40
C SER A 149 5.90 10.81 -8.64
N LEU A 150 6.12 10.89 -7.33
CA LEU A 150 5.61 11.98 -6.49
C LEU A 150 6.70 12.89 -5.94
N SER A 151 7.95 12.40 -5.82
CA SER A 151 9.08 13.21 -5.34
C SER A 151 9.60 14.18 -6.38
N ASN A 152 10.27 15.23 -5.92
CA ASN A 152 11.09 16.08 -6.78
C ASN A 152 12.58 15.89 -6.46
N LYS A 153 13.44 16.18 -7.43
CA LYS A 153 14.88 15.94 -7.33
C LYS A 153 15.54 16.68 -6.16
N ASP A 154 15.17 17.93 -5.92
CA ASP A 154 15.79 18.76 -4.87
C ASP A 154 15.42 18.25 -3.48
N GLU A 155 14.16 17.85 -3.27
CA GLU A 155 13.71 17.24 -2.02
C GLU A 155 14.45 15.93 -1.76
N VAL A 156 14.57 15.08 -2.81
CA VAL A 156 15.29 13.79 -2.67
C VAL A 156 16.75 14.01 -2.32
N LEU A 157 17.44 14.94 -2.97
CA LEU A 157 18.84 15.23 -2.66
C LEU A 157 19.02 15.73 -1.22
N LYS A 158 18.19 16.68 -0.79
CA LYS A 158 18.23 17.22 0.57
C LYS A 158 17.88 16.15 1.61
N GLY A 159 16.79 15.41 1.39
CA GLY A 159 16.32 14.38 2.33
C GLY A 159 17.31 13.24 2.50
N VAL A 160 17.94 12.79 1.42
CA VAL A 160 19.00 11.77 1.46
C VAL A 160 20.22 12.24 2.23
N GLU A 161 20.63 13.50 2.03
CA GLU A 161 21.78 14.06 2.76
C GLU A 161 21.46 14.23 4.25
N MET A 162 20.27 14.73 4.60
CA MET A 162 19.82 14.83 5.99
C MET A 162 19.78 13.44 6.66
N LEU A 163 19.20 12.44 5.98
CA LEU A 163 19.13 11.08 6.51
C LEU A 163 20.54 10.50 6.73
N ARG A 164 21.46 10.72 5.79
CA ARG A 164 22.85 10.28 5.91
C ARG A 164 23.55 10.89 7.13
N GLN A 165 23.37 12.19 7.34
CA GLN A 165 23.93 12.90 8.47
C GLN A 165 23.38 12.39 9.80
N ASP A 166 22.05 12.21 9.88
CA ASP A 166 21.39 11.73 11.09
C ASP A 166 21.74 10.27 11.43
N LEU A 167 21.98 9.43 10.42
CA LEU A 167 22.50 8.08 10.63
C LEU A 167 23.95 8.10 11.13
N THR A 168 24.78 9.00 10.59
CA THR A 168 26.19 9.09 10.95
C THR A 168 26.40 9.64 12.36
N ASN A 169 25.61 10.64 12.76
CA ASN A 169 25.74 11.31 14.06
C ASN A 169 24.87 10.70 15.16
N GLY A 170 24.10 9.63 14.87
CA GLY A 170 23.22 8.94 15.83
C GLY A 170 21.91 9.65 16.13
N ASN A 171 21.57 10.74 15.44
CA ASN A 171 20.35 11.50 15.67
C ASN A 171 19.10 10.80 15.10
N PHE A 172 19.27 9.86 14.17
CA PHE A 172 18.16 9.13 13.54
C PHE A 172 17.19 8.52 14.55
N ASN A 173 17.68 7.90 15.61
CA ASN A 173 16.82 7.27 16.62
C ASN A 173 15.91 8.29 17.33
N LYS A 174 16.40 9.52 17.58
CA LYS A 174 15.58 10.59 18.15
C LYS A 174 14.47 11.03 17.21
N ILE A 175 14.73 11.01 15.90
CA ILE A 175 13.72 11.33 14.89
C ILE A 175 12.72 10.18 14.78
N LYS A 176 13.19 8.92 14.63
CA LYS A 176 12.34 7.74 14.56
C LYS A 176 11.35 7.69 15.71
N ASN A 177 11.80 7.89 16.95
CA ASN A 177 10.98 7.83 18.16
C ASN A 177 9.85 8.89 18.23
N LYS A 178 9.92 9.97 17.43
CA LYS A 178 8.83 10.96 17.33
C LYS A 178 7.64 10.46 16.52
N PHE A 179 7.84 9.42 15.75
CA PHE A 179 6.86 8.81 14.83
C PHE A 179 6.43 7.41 15.30
N GLU A 180 6.88 6.96 16.47
CA GLU A 180 6.49 5.64 16.98
C GLU A 180 5.09 5.70 17.59
N GLU A 181 4.10 5.25 16.83
CA GLU A 181 2.74 4.98 17.32
C GLU A 181 2.35 3.52 17.03
N ASN A 182 1.48 2.96 17.89
CA ASN A 182 0.98 1.59 17.74
C ASN A 182 -0.21 1.51 16.76
N CYS A 183 -0.14 2.26 15.64
CA CYS A 183 -1.17 2.22 14.60
C CYS A 183 -0.94 1.14 13.54
N GLY A 184 0.22 0.47 13.54
CA GLY A 184 0.70 -0.40 12.47
C GLY A 184 1.27 0.40 11.30
N ASP A 185 1.96 -0.27 10.40
CA ASP A 185 2.50 0.34 9.18
C ASP A 185 1.56 0.16 8.00
N TYR A 186 0.91 -0.99 7.98
CA TYR A 186 -0.12 -1.39 7.03
C TYR A 186 -1.29 -2.04 7.77
N ILE A 187 -2.36 -2.29 7.05
CA ILE A 187 -3.55 -2.96 7.55
C ILE A 187 -4.03 -4.00 6.54
N PHE A 188 -4.41 -5.18 7.03
CA PHE A 188 -5.24 -6.12 6.33
C PHE A 188 -6.70 -5.85 6.67
N ILE A 189 -7.56 -5.83 5.65
CA ILE A 189 -9.02 -5.76 5.79
C ILE A 189 -9.56 -6.99 5.10
N LEU A 190 -10.21 -7.86 5.85
CA LEU A 190 -10.83 -9.07 5.36
C LEU A 190 -12.35 -8.84 5.27
N ALA A 191 -12.90 -9.04 4.09
CA ALA A 191 -14.33 -8.91 3.85
C ALA A 191 -14.86 -10.14 3.10
N LYS A 192 -16.13 -10.47 3.31
CA LYS A 192 -16.80 -11.63 2.73
C LYS A 192 -18.04 -11.19 1.98
N LYS A 193 -18.25 -11.74 0.80
CA LYS A 193 -19.51 -11.61 0.07
C LYS A 193 -20.59 -12.42 0.79
N ASP A 194 -21.69 -11.75 1.19
CA ASP A 194 -22.82 -12.45 1.77
C ASP A 194 -23.51 -13.38 0.75
N ILE A 195 -24.27 -14.30 1.28
CA ILE A 195 -25.20 -15.13 0.48
C ILE A 195 -26.43 -14.26 0.24
N ALA A 196 -26.68 -13.94 -1.02
CA ALA A 196 -27.97 -13.38 -1.38
C ALA A 196 -29.05 -14.44 -1.27
#